data_223a2b5e422aaf0e9e872201704dff4d
#
_entry.id   223a2b5e422aaf0e9e872201704dff4d
#
_cell.length_a   1.000
_cell.length_b   1.000
_cell.length_c   1.000
_cell.angle_alpha   90.00
_cell.angle_beta   90.00
_cell.angle_gamma   90.00
#
_symmetry.space_group_name_H-M   'P 1'
#
loop_
_entity.id
_entity.type
_entity.pdbx_description
1 polymer ?
#
loop_
_entity_poly.entity_id
_entity_poly.type
_entity_poly.pdbx_seq_one_letter_code
_entity_poly.pdbx_strand_id
1 'polypeptide(L)'
;MNTDIKNSIDSRRKFMKLFGGGALAGGAGLFISCSGEENKRKTAFIKDMKFGEMTYRISPKSGDKVSLLAFGAMRLPWMINENSPEKEEIIDQEEVNGLFDYALEHGVNYFDTSPVYCRGFSEEATGKALSRHPRDKYFLATKMSNFASPSREDSLAMYHESFKALKTDYIDYYLIHAVGEYEAYKERYLDNGILDFLIAEKKAGRIRNLGWSFHGEKDFFDYMMFESGVEWDFVMIQLNYFDWETTQGVTNVNAKYLYEVLEKKKVPALIMEPLLGGRLANPNYKAQEIMKRINPEESCASWAFRFAGSLPNVLTILSGMMYKEHIQDNLKTFSPLKPLNDSEKKALSQVVSTMLEFKSIICTGCNYCMPCPYGIDIPAIFHHYNKCLEEGNFPDNPQSENYKKARHAFLVGLDRSVPKLRQANHCIGCGKCVPHCPQKIRIPKEMQKIDEFVEKLKTQA
;
A
#
# COMPACT_ATOMS: atom_id res chain seq x y z
N MET A 1 -6.92 36.26 17.57
CA MET A 1 -6.13 35.45 16.65
C MET A 1 -5.56 34.15 17.24
N ASN A 2 -6.03 33.70 18.40
CA ASN A 2 -5.53 32.50 19.10
C ASN A 2 -6.59 31.44 19.43
N THR A 3 -7.83 31.59 18.96
CA THR A 3 -8.95 30.67 19.20
C THR A 3 -9.18 29.72 18.02
N ASP A 4 -8.84 30.09 16.81
CA ASP A 4 -9.13 29.29 15.60
C ASP A 4 -8.14 28.15 15.38
N ILE A 5 -6.88 28.29 15.81
CA ILE A 5 -5.87 27.23 15.72
C ILE A 5 -6.17 26.09 16.72
N LYS A 6 -6.76 26.38 17.88
CA LYS A 6 -7.19 25.34 18.82
C LYS A 6 -8.35 24.50 18.28
N ASN A 7 -9.26 25.09 17.53
CA ASN A 7 -10.42 24.38 16.98
C ASN A 7 -10.07 23.42 15.85
N SER A 8 -9.06 23.72 15.03
CA SER A 8 -8.57 22.84 13.96
C SER A 8 -7.84 21.60 14.50
N ILE A 9 -7.04 21.80 15.56
CA ILE A 9 -6.35 20.69 16.26
C ILE A 9 -7.38 19.82 17.01
N ASP A 10 -8.44 20.41 17.57
CA ASP A 10 -9.52 19.68 18.21
C ASP A 10 -10.41 18.92 17.22
N SER A 11 -10.55 19.37 16.00
CA SER A 11 -11.26 18.64 14.93
C SER A 11 -10.51 17.36 14.53
N ARG A 12 -9.17 17.42 14.36
CA ARG A 12 -8.33 16.22 14.12
C ARG A 12 -8.32 15.29 15.33
N ARG A 13 -8.24 15.83 16.55
CA ARG A 13 -8.35 15.05 17.79
C ARG A 13 -9.74 14.45 17.99
N LYS A 14 -10.82 15.13 17.58
CA LYS A 14 -12.18 14.59 17.58
C LYS A 14 -12.35 13.50 16.52
N PHE A 15 -11.78 13.66 15.33
CA PHE A 15 -11.75 12.62 14.31
C PHE A 15 -10.99 11.38 14.80
N MET A 16 -9.82 11.55 15.41
CA MET A 16 -9.03 10.46 16.01
C MET A 16 -9.74 9.86 17.25
N LYS A 17 -10.48 10.63 18.04
CA LYS A 17 -11.28 10.12 19.17
C LYS A 17 -12.55 9.40 18.74
N LEU A 18 -13.18 9.77 17.62
CA LEU A 18 -14.31 9.02 17.05
C LEU A 18 -13.89 7.64 16.52
N PHE A 19 -12.63 7.48 16.09
CA PHE A 19 -12.09 6.23 15.56
C PHE A 19 -11.07 5.55 16.47
N GLY A 20 -10.58 6.22 17.51
CA GLY A 20 -9.57 5.72 18.46
C GLY A 20 -10.03 5.53 19.89
N GLY A 21 -11.28 5.84 20.21
CA GLY A 21 -11.83 5.80 21.58
C GLY A 21 -12.61 4.53 21.86
N GLY A 22 -11.94 3.39 21.95
CA GLY A 22 -12.55 2.13 22.36
C GLY A 22 -11.55 1.18 22.99
N ALA A 23 -11.53 1.20 24.32
CA ALA A 23 -11.02 0.14 25.19
C ALA A 23 -9.49 -0.08 25.25
N LEU A 24 -8.84 0.68 26.09
CA LEU A 24 -7.70 0.19 26.87
C LEU A 24 -8.23 -0.36 28.21
N ALA A 25 -8.35 -1.66 28.28
CA ALA A 25 -8.40 -2.37 29.58
C ALA A 25 -7.84 -3.79 29.37
N GLY A 26 -6.65 -4.03 29.91
CA GLY A 26 -6.21 -5.28 30.48
C GLY A 26 -5.81 -6.39 29.53
N GLY A 27 -4.51 -6.58 29.39
CA GLY A 27 -3.94 -7.79 28.86
C GLY A 27 -2.43 -7.65 28.60
N ALA A 28 -1.64 -7.57 29.67
CA ALA A 28 -0.20 -7.78 29.58
C ALA A 28 0.07 -9.23 29.15
N GLY A 29 0.04 -9.47 27.86
CA GLY A 29 0.60 -10.66 27.22
C GLY A 29 2.09 -10.47 27.13
N LEU A 30 2.83 -11.22 27.92
CA LEU A 30 4.28 -11.34 27.85
C LEU A 30 4.71 -11.74 26.41
N PHE A 31 5.03 -10.74 25.61
CA PHE A 31 5.96 -10.95 24.51
C PHE A 31 7.33 -11.13 25.16
N ILE A 32 7.78 -12.38 25.24
CA ILE A 32 9.20 -12.66 25.43
C ILE A 32 9.85 -12.13 24.15
N SER A 33 10.25 -10.88 24.22
CA SER A 33 11.09 -10.24 23.23
C SER A 33 12.44 -10.94 23.26
N CYS A 34 12.78 -11.61 22.18
CA CYS A 34 14.15 -11.85 21.79
C CYS A 34 14.80 -10.51 21.37
N SER A 35 14.66 -9.48 22.21
CA SER A 35 15.05 -8.10 21.92
C SER A 35 16.55 -7.85 21.89
N GLY A 36 17.35 -8.81 22.33
CA GLY A 36 18.83 -8.67 22.33
C GLY A 36 19.50 -9.02 21.01
N GLU A 37 18.93 -9.94 20.23
CA GLU A 37 19.51 -10.37 18.95
C GLU A 37 18.88 -9.67 17.74
N GLU A 38 17.59 -9.30 17.80
CA GLU A 38 16.95 -8.51 16.71
C GLU A 38 17.52 -7.10 16.60
N ASN A 39 17.86 -6.43 17.73
CA ASN A 39 18.53 -5.13 17.66
C ASN A 39 19.96 -5.22 17.13
N LYS A 40 20.66 -6.33 17.34
CA LYS A 40 21.96 -6.56 16.72
C LYS A 40 21.86 -6.90 15.23
N ARG A 41 20.77 -7.55 14.78
CA ARG A 41 20.51 -7.76 13.35
C ARG A 41 20.15 -6.47 12.61
N LYS A 42 19.46 -5.52 13.25
CA LYS A 42 19.16 -4.21 12.65
C LYS A 42 20.41 -3.37 12.32
N THR A 43 21.54 -3.64 12.96
CA THR A 43 22.80 -2.89 12.74
C THR A 43 23.86 -3.64 11.91
N ALA A 44 23.69 -4.93 11.65
CA ALA A 44 24.64 -5.71 10.85
C ALA A 44 24.28 -5.61 9.35
N PHE A 45 24.57 -4.45 8.76
CA PHE A 45 24.34 -4.20 7.33
C PHE A 45 25.41 -4.88 6.48
N ILE A 46 24.97 -5.44 5.34
CA ILE A 46 25.85 -5.68 4.19
C ILE A 46 26.33 -4.31 3.72
N LYS A 47 27.40 -3.83 4.33
CA LYS A 47 27.95 -2.48 4.19
C LYS A 47 28.46 -2.17 2.78
N ASP A 48 28.63 -3.21 1.93
CA ASP A 48 29.36 -3.14 0.68
C ASP A 48 28.58 -3.64 -0.55
N MET A 49 27.23 -3.63 -0.54
CA MET A 49 26.48 -3.92 -1.76
C MET A 49 26.70 -2.77 -2.75
N LYS A 50 27.32 -3.10 -3.89
CA LYS A 50 27.44 -2.18 -5.01
C LYS A 50 26.26 -2.39 -5.94
N PHE A 51 25.56 -1.31 -6.25
CA PHE A 51 24.50 -1.30 -7.26
C PHE A 51 25.02 -0.65 -8.54
N GLY A 52 24.37 -0.96 -9.66
CA GLY A 52 24.57 -0.22 -10.90
C GLY A 52 23.90 1.15 -10.87
N GLU A 53 23.80 1.78 -12.03
CA GLU A 53 23.08 3.06 -12.14
C GLU A 53 21.56 2.82 -12.08
N MET A 54 20.85 3.63 -11.27
CA MET A 54 19.40 3.63 -11.20
C MET A 54 18.77 3.86 -12.59
N THR A 55 17.74 3.10 -12.90
CA THR A 55 16.95 3.33 -14.12
C THR A 55 16.03 4.53 -13.93
N TYR A 56 16.10 5.51 -14.81
CA TYR A 56 15.23 6.69 -14.85
C TYR A 56 14.33 6.70 -16.06
N ARG A 57 13.21 7.39 -15.95
CA ARG A 57 12.32 7.73 -17.08
C ARG A 57 12.03 9.22 -17.10
N ILE A 58 11.79 9.73 -18.31
CA ILE A 58 11.45 11.15 -18.48
C ILE A 58 9.94 11.25 -18.60
N SER A 59 9.33 12.08 -17.75
CA SER A 59 7.92 12.42 -17.87
C SER A 59 7.66 13.13 -19.21
N PRO A 60 6.76 12.63 -20.06
CA PRO A 60 6.53 13.23 -21.38
C PRO A 60 5.87 14.60 -21.29
N LYS A 61 5.25 14.95 -20.15
CA LYS A 61 4.55 16.22 -19.96
C LYS A 61 5.41 17.28 -19.25
N SER A 62 6.14 16.90 -18.20
CA SER A 62 6.93 17.85 -17.38
C SER A 62 8.42 17.86 -17.73
N GLY A 63 8.93 16.83 -18.40
CA GLY A 63 10.38 16.66 -18.62
C GLY A 63 11.15 16.16 -17.39
N ASP A 64 10.46 15.86 -16.29
CA ASP A 64 11.09 15.36 -15.06
C ASP A 64 11.79 14.04 -15.29
N LYS A 65 13.05 13.93 -14.86
CA LYS A 65 13.82 12.67 -14.84
C LYS A 65 13.55 11.94 -13.53
N VAL A 66 12.56 11.02 -13.56
CA VAL A 66 12.07 10.30 -12.39
C VAL A 66 12.70 8.91 -12.30
N SER A 67 13.14 8.49 -11.11
CA SER A 67 13.61 7.12 -10.86
C SER A 67 12.46 6.13 -11.07
N LEU A 68 12.75 5.02 -11.76
CA LEU A 68 11.72 4.00 -12.01
C LEU A 68 11.28 3.30 -10.73
N LEU A 69 12.12 3.26 -9.70
CA LEU A 69 11.76 2.91 -8.32
C LEU A 69 11.37 4.17 -7.55
N ALA A 70 10.18 4.16 -6.95
CA ALA A 70 9.72 5.21 -6.03
C ALA A 70 9.57 4.68 -4.60
N PHE A 71 9.74 5.55 -3.62
CA PHE A 71 9.50 5.26 -2.21
C PHE A 71 8.05 5.57 -1.84
N GLY A 72 7.25 4.54 -1.53
CA GLY A 72 5.88 4.68 -1.04
C GLY A 72 5.83 4.72 0.48
N ALA A 73 5.40 5.84 1.07
CA ALA A 73 5.33 6.05 2.51
C ALA A 73 3.98 5.63 3.14
N MET A 74 3.21 4.78 2.47
CA MET A 74 1.97 4.23 3.04
C MET A 74 2.25 3.31 4.24
N ARG A 75 3.44 2.71 4.28
CA ARG A 75 3.90 1.83 5.35
C ARG A 75 5.28 2.30 5.77
N LEU A 76 5.38 2.88 6.95
CA LEU A 76 6.64 3.31 7.56
C LEU A 76 6.93 2.47 8.81
N PRO A 77 8.18 2.36 9.24
CA PRO A 77 8.55 1.68 10.48
C PRO A 77 7.87 2.28 11.70
N TRP A 78 7.46 1.43 12.64
CA TRP A 78 6.87 1.82 13.92
C TRP A 78 7.72 1.30 15.07
N MET A 79 7.73 2.01 16.17
CA MET A 79 8.37 1.60 17.43
C MET A 79 7.44 1.84 18.61
N ILE A 80 7.71 1.15 19.71
CA ILE A 80 7.03 1.41 20.97
C ILE A 80 7.70 2.61 21.64
N ASN A 81 6.92 3.60 22.01
CA ASN A 81 7.40 4.71 22.83
C ASN A 81 7.54 4.26 24.29
N GLU A 82 8.75 3.84 24.67
CA GLU A 82 9.05 3.35 26.02
C GLU A 82 8.90 4.45 27.10
N ASN A 83 8.90 5.72 26.70
CA ASN A 83 8.69 6.86 27.61
C ASN A 83 7.21 7.19 27.84
N SER A 84 6.29 6.60 27.07
CA SER A 84 4.86 6.73 27.28
C SER A 84 4.38 5.70 28.31
N PRO A 85 3.62 6.10 29.36
CA PRO A 85 3.02 5.15 30.30
C PRO A 85 2.11 4.11 29.64
N GLU A 86 1.51 4.46 28.49
CA GLU A 86 0.59 3.63 27.72
C GLU A 86 1.31 2.79 26.64
N LYS A 87 2.65 2.92 26.52
CA LYS A 87 3.46 2.25 25.51
C LYS A 87 2.88 2.40 24.10
N GLU A 88 2.58 3.63 23.73
CA GLU A 88 2.01 3.96 22.42
C GLU A 88 2.94 3.57 21.28
N GLU A 89 2.36 3.07 20.18
CA GLU A 89 3.07 2.92 18.91
C GLU A 89 3.24 4.29 18.24
N ILE A 90 4.46 4.65 17.92
CA ILE A 90 4.82 5.85 17.16
C ILE A 90 5.65 5.51 15.93
N ILE A 91 5.73 6.42 14.97
CA ILE A 91 6.65 6.25 13.85
C ILE A 91 8.09 6.27 14.37
N ASP A 92 8.88 5.28 13.96
CA ASP A 92 10.33 5.27 14.17
C ASP A 92 10.98 6.26 13.19
N GLN A 93 11.04 7.52 13.61
CA GLN A 93 11.54 8.60 12.74
C GLN A 93 13.01 8.43 12.38
N GLU A 94 13.81 7.84 13.24
CA GLU A 94 15.24 7.60 12.97
C GLU A 94 15.41 6.54 11.88
N GLU A 95 14.66 5.44 11.97
CA GLU A 95 14.66 4.42 10.93
C GLU A 95 14.10 4.98 9.60
N VAL A 96 13.02 5.77 9.62
CA VAL A 96 12.50 6.44 8.41
C VAL A 96 13.56 7.32 7.78
N ASN A 97 14.27 8.13 8.58
CA ASN A 97 15.35 8.98 8.09
C ASN A 97 16.44 8.15 7.39
N GLY A 98 16.88 7.05 8.04
CA GLY A 98 17.90 6.17 7.47
C GLY A 98 17.48 5.50 6.16
N LEU A 99 16.22 5.08 6.06
CA LEU A 99 15.67 4.49 4.84
C LEU A 99 15.60 5.50 3.68
N PHE A 100 15.19 6.73 3.97
CA PHE A 100 15.09 7.79 2.96
C PHE A 100 16.47 8.26 2.50
N ASP A 101 17.42 8.44 3.42
CA ASP A 101 18.81 8.78 3.10
C ASP A 101 19.41 7.72 2.17
N TYR A 102 19.27 6.45 2.53
CA TYR A 102 19.81 5.35 1.74
C TYR A 102 19.17 5.27 0.34
N ALA A 103 17.86 5.50 0.23
CA ALA A 103 17.15 5.53 -1.04
C ALA A 103 17.66 6.67 -1.94
N LEU A 104 17.79 7.89 -1.40
CA LEU A 104 18.31 9.05 -2.12
C LEU A 104 19.76 8.87 -2.58
N GLU A 105 20.63 8.35 -1.71
CA GLU A 105 22.04 8.07 -2.01
C GLU A 105 22.20 7.09 -3.18
N HIS A 106 21.23 6.20 -3.38
CA HIS A 106 21.23 5.20 -4.45
C HIS A 106 20.33 5.57 -5.63
N GLY A 107 19.94 6.85 -5.74
CA GLY A 107 19.28 7.40 -6.92
C GLY A 107 17.77 7.30 -6.96
N VAL A 108 17.11 6.85 -5.90
CA VAL A 108 15.64 6.98 -5.77
C VAL A 108 15.31 8.45 -5.53
N ASN A 109 14.52 9.04 -6.42
CA ASN A 109 14.21 10.47 -6.34
C ASN A 109 12.70 10.78 -6.34
N TYR A 110 11.83 9.79 -6.17
CA TYR A 110 10.38 10.00 -6.07
C TYR A 110 9.85 9.43 -4.76
N PHE A 111 9.16 10.26 -3.97
CA PHE A 111 8.62 9.91 -2.66
C PHE A 111 7.13 10.23 -2.63
N ASP A 112 6.31 9.22 -2.31
CA ASP A 112 4.84 9.29 -2.31
C ASP A 112 4.28 9.14 -0.90
N THR A 113 3.42 10.06 -0.49
CA THR A 113 2.71 10.01 0.77
C THR A 113 1.24 10.43 0.64
N SER A 114 0.54 10.56 1.75
CA SER A 114 -0.85 11.04 1.84
C SER A 114 -1.20 11.43 3.27
N PRO A 115 -2.13 12.38 3.48
CA PRO A 115 -2.62 12.78 4.81
C PRO A 115 -3.20 11.64 5.65
N VAL A 116 -3.67 10.55 4.99
CA VAL A 116 -4.30 9.40 5.69
C VAL A 116 -3.37 8.22 5.92
N TYR A 117 -2.14 8.26 5.36
CA TYR A 117 -1.20 7.15 5.51
C TYR A 117 -0.62 7.09 6.93
N CYS A 118 -0.29 5.89 7.38
CA CYS A 118 0.26 5.67 8.73
C CYS A 118 -0.59 6.34 9.82
N ARG A 119 -1.91 6.18 9.79
CA ARG A 119 -2.85 6.79 10.77
C ARG A 119 -2.74 8.34 10.82
N GLY A 120 -2.34 8.97 9.70
CA GLY A 120 -2.19 10.42 9.58
C GLY A 120 -0.79 10.95 9.90
N PHE A 121 0.19 10.09 10.18
CA PHE A 121 1.56 10.51 10.55
C PHE A 121 2.56 10.50 9.38
N SER A 122 2.17 9.98 8.22
CA SER A 122 3.10 9.77 7.11
C SER A 122 3.65 11.07 6.52
N GLU A 123 2.83 12.10 6.32
CA GLU A 123 3.29 13.38 5.77
C GLU A 123 4.31 14.06 6.69
N GLU A 124 4.04 14.08 8.00
CA GLU A 124 4.96 14.67 8.98
C GLU A 124 6.30 13.92 9.01
N ALA A 125 6.26 12.59 9.03
CA ALA A 125 7.46 11.76 9.02
C ALA A 125 8.26 11.93 7.72
N THR A 126 7.57 11.94 6.57
CA THR A 126 8.17 12.19 5.25
C THR A 126 8.79 13.59 5.17
N GLY A 127 8.08 14.62 5.64
CA GLY A 127 8.57 15.99 5.66
C GLY A 127 9.80 16.17 6.56
N LYS A 128 9.84 15.52 7.73
CA LYS A 128 11.01 15.50 8.61
C LYS A 128 12.21 14.83 7.94
N ALA A 129 12.02 13.72 7.26
CA ALA A 129 13.08 12.99 6.59
C ALA A 129 13.63 13.79 5.38
N LEU A 130 12.76 14.22 4.47
CA LEU A 130 13.16 14.87 3.22
C LEU A 130 13.67 16.30 3.41
N SER A 131 13.18 17.06 4.40
CA SER A 131 13.68 18.43 4.67
C SER A 131 15.15 18.52 5.10
N ARG A 132 15.81 17.37 5.33
CA ARG A 132 17.25 17.26 5.59
C ARG A 132 18.09 17.29 4.31
N HIS A 133 17.43 17.19 3.15
CA HIS A 133 18.07 17.14 1.83
C HIS A 133 17.68 18.36 0.98
N PRO A 134 18.53 18.80 0.01
CA PRO A 134 18.16 19.85 -0.92
C PRO A 134 16.88 19.50 -1.68
N ARG A 135 15.93 20.45 -1.74
CA ARG A 135 14.57 20.23 -2.26
C ARG A 135 14.56 19.83 -3.75
N ASP A 136 15.57 20.21 -4.50
CA ASP A 136 15.76 19.90 -5.93
C ASP A 136 16.25 18.46 -6.20
N LYS A 137 16.59 17.71 -5.16
CA LYS A 137 17.09 16.32 -5.28
C LYS A 137 16.00 15.27 -5.36
N TYR A 138 14.75 15.65 -5.10
CA TYR A 138 13.64 14.69 -5.08
C TYR A 138 12.33 15.30 -5.58
N PHE A 139 11.49 14.43 -6.10
CA PHE A 139 10.09 14.70 -6.39
C PHE A 139 9.23 14.22 -5.22
N LEU A 140 8.32 15.07 -4.78
CA LEU A 140 7.43 14.83 -3.67
C LEU A 140 5.98 14.72 -4.17
N ALA A 141 5.31 13.64 -3.79
CA ALA A 141 3.91 13.41 -4.11
C ALA A 141 3.05 13.30 -2.84
N THR A 142 1.90 13.98 -2.86
CA THR A 142 0.83 13.79 -1.87
C THR A 142 -0.55 13.92 -2.51
N LYS A 143 -1.62 13.77 -1.69
CA LYS A 143 -2.96 13.53 -2.22
C LYS A 143 -4.04 14.29 -1.45
N MET A 144 -5.07 14.75 -2.16
CA MET A 144 -6.33 15.20 -1.54
C MET A 144 -7.15 13.99 -1.08
N SER A 145 -7.13 13.70 0.22
CA SER A 145 -7.74 12.50 0.83
C SER A 145 -8.97 12.82 1.67
N ASN A 146 -9.85 13.64 1.15
CA ASN A 146 -11.06 14.19 1.82
C ASN A 146 -12.23 13.19 1.92
N PHE A 147 -11.95 11.92 2.23
CA PHE A 147 -12.95 10.85 2.31
C PHE A 147 -13.94 11.02 3.46
N ALA A 148 -13.46 11.53 4.60
CA ALA A 148 -14.26 11.62 5.82
C ALA A 148 -15.08 12.91 5.90
N SER A 149 -14.62 13.97 5.25
CA SER A 149 -15.32 15.24 5.14
C SER A 149 -15.00 15.87 3.79
N PRO A 150 -15.92 15.78 2.82
CA PRO A 150 -15.75 16.35 1.50
C PRO A 150 -16.08 17.85 1.45
N SER A 151 -16.30 18.52 2.60
CA SER A 151 -16.54 19.95 2.61
C SER A 151 -15.38 20.73 1.99
N ARG A 152 -15.69 21.88 1.38
CA ARG A 152 -14.63 22.77 0.85
C ARG A 152 -13.67 23.22 1.92
N GLU A 153 -14.18 23.61 3.09
CA GLU A 153 -13.38 24.11 4.22
C GLU A 153 -12.37 23.07 4.70
N ASP A 154 -12.81 21.84 4.97
CA ASP A 154 -11.96 20.77 5.44
C ASP A 154 -10.94 20.32 4.37
N SER A 155 -11.36 20.33 3.09
CA SER A 155 -10.45 20.01 1.98
C SER A 155 -9.34 21.05 1.83
N LEU A 156 -9.66 22.35 1.94
CA LEU A 156 -8.66 23.41 1.93
C LEU A 156 -7.75 23.35 3.14
N ALA A 157 -8.29 23.08 4.32
CA ALA A 157 -7.50 22.88 5.53
C ALA A 157 -6.52 21.69 5.37
N MET A 158 -6.98 20.57 4.81
CA MET A 158 -6.14 19.41 4.51
C MET A 158 -5.01 19.76 3.53
N TYR A 159 -5.34 20.49 2.46
CA TYR A 159 -4.35 20.95 1.48
C TYR A 159 -3.23 21.76 2.14
N HIS A 160 -3.58 22.80 2.90
CA HIS A 160 -2.59 23.65 3.55
C HIS A 160 -1.79 22.92 4.65
N GLU A 161 -2.41 21.99 5.36
CA GLU A 161 -1.74 21.20 6.39
C GLU A 161 -0.74 20.22 5.78
N SER A 162 -0.99 19.70 4.58
CA SER A 162 -0.04 18.87 3.84
C SER A 162 1.25 19.62 3.53
N PHE A 163 1.18 20.88 3.06
CA PHE A 163 2.37 21.69 2.80
C PHE A 163 3.18 21.94 4.08
N LYS A 164 2.49 22.22 5.18
CA LYS A 164 3.13 22.44 6.48
C LYS A 164 3.78 21.17 7.02
N ALA A 165 3.09 20.03 6.96
CA ALA A 165 3.61 18.74 7.41
C ALA A 165 4.82 18.31 6.59
N LEU A 166 4.76 18.50 5.28
CA LEU A 166 5.82 18.17 4.33
C LEU A 166 6.95 19.22 4.28
N LYS A 167 6.79 20.37 4.95
CA LYS A 167 7.79 21.47 5.04
C LYS A 167 8.25 21.95 3.66
N THR A 168 7.31 22.24 2.77
CA THR A 168 7.60 22.62 1.38
C THR A 168 6.63 23.67 0.88
N ASP A 169 7.08 24.50 -0.07
CA ASP A 169 6.27 25.55 -0.71
C ASP A 169 5.63 25.09 -2.03
N TYR A 170 6.03 23.92 -2.53
CA TYR A 170 5.45 23.31 -3.73
C TYR A 170 5.48 21.79 -3.67
N ILE A 171 4.49 21.16 -4.34
CA ILE A 171 4.39 19.71 -4.51
C ILE A 171 4.62 19.38 -5.99
N ASP A 172 5.50 18.41 -6.26
CA ASP A 172 5.82 18.02 -7.64
C ASP A 172 4.69 17.23 -8.29
N TYR A 173 4.04 16.31 -7.53
CA TYR A 173 2.96 15.46 -8.01
C TYR A 173 1.81 15.45 -7.01
N TYR A 174 0.72 16.11 -7.35
CA TYR A 174 -0.46 16.16 -6.48
C TYR A 174 -1.60 15.33 -7.08
N LEU A 175 -2.24 14.48 -6.26
CA LEU A 175 -3.28 13.58 -6.72
C LEU A 175 -4.64 13.90 -6.06
N ILE A 176 -5.71 13.79 -6.83
CA ILE A 176 -7.02 13.50 -6.25
C ILE A 176 -7.03 12.01 -5.89
N HIS A 177 -7.39 11.69 -4.63
CA HIS A 177 -7.08 10.39 -4.01
C HIS A 177 -8.21 9.39 -4.18
N ALA A 178 -7.86 8.18 -4.71
CA ALA A 178 -8.70 6.99 -4.75
C ALA A 178 -10.13 7.29 -5.24
N VAL A 179 -10.23 7.82 -6.45
CA VAL A 179 -11.50 7.99 -7.13
C VAL A 179 -11.84 6.76 -7.96
N GLY A 180 -13.10 6.36 -7.95
CA GLY A 180 -13.53 5.11 -8.59
C GLY A 180 -14.96 5.11 -9.09
N GLU A 181 -15.76 6.13 -8.73
CA GLU A 181 -17.16 6.28 -9.14
C GLU A 181 -17.53 7.76 -9.23
N TYR A 182 -18.52 8.06 -10.07
CA TYR A 182 -18.87 9.44 -10.44
C TYR A 182 -19.45 10.23 -9.26
N GLU A 183 -20.35 9.66 -8.46
CA GLU A 183 -21.00 10.39 -7.36
C GLU A 183 -20.00 10.79 -6.27
N ALA A 184 -19.08 9.90 -5.90
CA ALA A 184 -18.03 10.23 -4.96
C ALA A 184 -17.04 11.28 -5.52
N TYR A 185 -16.73 11.22 -6.80
CA TYR A 185 -15.91 12.24 -7.47
C TYR A 185 -16.62 13.59 -7.50
N LYS A 186 -17.90 13.59 -7.84
CA LYS A 186 -18.74 14.79 -7.90
C LYS A 186 -18.80 15.47 -6.53
N GLU A 187 -19.18 14.74 -5.49
CA GLU A 187 -19.27 15.26 -4.12
C GLU A 187 -17.92 15.81 -3.61
N ARG A 188 -16.86 15.05 -3.81
CA ARG A 188 -15.53 15.36 -3.23
C ARG A 188 -14.76 16.44 -3.96
N TYR A 189 -15.06 16.69 -5.24
CA TYR A 189 -14.20 17.55 -6.07
C TYR A 189 -14.95 18.55 -6.92
N LEU A 190 -16.16 18.23 -7.44
CA LEU A 190 -16.91 19.13 -8.33
C LEU A 190 -17.82 20.07 -7.53
N ASP A 191 -18.75 19.52 -6.74
CA ASP A 191 -19.78 20.30 -6.05
C ASP A 191 -19.19 21.28 -5.02
N ASN A 192 -18.07 20.93 -4.42
CA ASN A 192 -17.35 21.76 -3.47
C ASN A 192 -16.28 22.68 -4.11
N GLY A 193 -16.09 22.62 -5.43
CA GLY A 193 -15.13 23.43 -6.19
C GLY A 193 -13.65 23.16 -5.85
N ILE A 194 -13.33 21.99 -5.32
CA ILE A 194 -11.95 21.62 -5.00
C ILE A 194 -11.13 21.31 -6.25
N LEU A 195 -11.73 20.74 -7.30
CA LEU A 195 -11.03 20.52 -8.56
C LEU A 195 -10.56 21.84 -9.18
N ASP A 196 -11.42 22.84 -9.24
CA ASP A 196 -11.07 24.17 -9.77
C ASP A 196 -9.96 24.82 -8.94
N PHE A 197 -10.02 24.66 -7.61
CA PHE A 197 -8.97 25.12 -6.72
C PHE A 197 -7.62 24.44 -7.03
N LEU A 198 -7.59 23.12 -7.17
CA LEU A 198 -6.35 22.39 -7.49
C LEU A 198 -5.77 22.76 -8.86
N ILE A 199 -6.65 22.99 -9.85
CA ILE A 199 -6.25 23.50 -11.17
C ILE A 199 -5.64 24.91 -11.05
N ALA A 200 -6.21 25.77 -10.21
CA ALA A 200 -5.67 27.11 -9.95
C ALA A 200 -4.30 27.03 -9.24
N GLU A 201 -4.15 26.13 -8.28
CA GLU A 201 -2.89 25.87 -7.58
C GLU A 201 -1.79 25.36 -8.53
N LYS A 202 -2.16 24.52 -9.52
CA LYS A 202 -1.26 24.11 -10.59
C LYS A 202 -0.82 25.32 -11.46
N LYS A 203 -1.75 26.17 -11.86
CA LYS A 203 -1.44 27.40 -12.62
C LYS A 203 -0.53 28.35 -11.82
N ALA A 204 -0.69 28.38 -10.51
CA ALA A 204 0.15 29.19 -9.61
C ALA A 204 1.52 28.57 -9.31
N GLY A 205 1.80 27.35 -9.77
CA GLY A 205 3.08 26.66 -9.59
C GLY A 205 3.27 26.01 -8.21
N ARG A 206 2.26 26.04 -7.34
CA ARG A 206 2.33 25.32 -6.05
C ARG A 206 2.11 23.81 -6.22
N ILE A 207 1.41 23.41 -7.26
CA ILE A 207 1.34 22.03 -7.77
C ILE A 207 2.01 22.03 -9.14
N ARG A 208 3.02 21.18 -9.36
CA ARG A 208 3.71 21.10 -10.66
C ARG A 208 2.99 20.17 -11.62
N ASN A 209 2.59 18.98 -11.14
CA ASN A 209 1.85 18.00 -11.91
C ASN A 209 0.57 17.61 -11.13
N LEU A 210 -0.60 17.66 -11.78
CA LEU A 210 -1.88 17.27 -11.21
C LEU A 210 -2.37 15.98 -11.85
N GLY A 211 -2.63 14.97 -11.03
CA GLY A 211 -3.13 13.68 -11.47
C GLY A 211 -4.15 13.09 -10.51
N TRP A 212 -4.42 11.81 -10.65
CA TRP A 212 -5.35 11.09 -9.82
C TRP A 212 -4.97 9.63 -9.63
N SER A 213 -5.46 9.02 -8.55
CA SER A 213 -5.30 7.60 -8.29
C SER A 213 -6.64 6.87 -8.43
N PHE A 214 -6.62 5.78 -9.19
CA PHE A 214 -7.79 5.03 -9.58
C PHE A 214 -8.00 3.77 -8.73
N HIS A 215 -9.23 3.65 -8.17
CA HIS A 215 -9.73 2.44 -7.53
C HIS A 215 -11.24 2.30 -7.85
N GLY A 216 -11.59 1.87 -9.04
CA GLY A 216 -12.99 1.90 -9.42
C GLY A 216 -13.38 1.07 -10.63
N GLU A 217 -14.48 1.48 -11.25
CA GLU A 217 -15.10 0.82 -12.37
C GLU A 217 -14.59 1.39 -13.70
N LYS A 218 -14.64 0.58 -14.75
CA LYS A 218 -14.19 0.94 -16.10
C LYS A 218 -14.82 2.23 -16.62
N ASP A 219 -16.14 2.35 -16.47
CA ASP A 219 -16.89 3.48 -17.02
C ASP A 219 -16.48 4.81 -16.37
N PHE A 220 -16.15 4.77 -15.07
CA PHE A 220 -15.61 5.96 -14.41
C PHE A 220 -14.19 6.30 -14.88
N PHE A 221 -13.34 5.29 -15.10
CA PHE A 221 -12.02 5.53 -15.68
C PHE A 221 -12.11 6.18 -17.05
N ASP A 222 -13.00 5.67 -17.90
CA ASP A 222 -13.23 6.22 -19.23
C ASP A 222 -13.78 7.65 -19.17
N TYR A 223 -14.73 7.94 -18.27
CA TYR A 223 -15.19 9.30 -18.02
C TYR A 223 -14.03 10.24 -17.67
N MET A 224 -13.17 9.85 -16.73
CA MET A 224 -12.02 10.67 -16.32
C MET A 224 -11.03 10.91 -17.46
N MET A 225 -10.84 9.95 -18.35
CA MET A 225 -9.88 10.01 -19.45
C MET A 225 -10.42 10.68 -20.71
N PHE A 226 -11.73 10.68 -20.94
CA PHE A 226 -12.31 11.11 -22.22
C PHE A 226 -13.34 12.22 -22.08
N GLU A 227 -14.01 12.38 -20.93
CA GLU A 227 -15.18 13.24 -20.78
C GLU A 227 -15.03 14.30 -19.68
N SER A 228 -14.14 14.12 -18.71
CA SER A 228 -13.98 15.04 -17.57
C SER A 228 -13.54 16.47 -17.95
N GLY A 229 -13.06 16.69 -19.18
CA GLY A 229 -12.54 17.98 -19.64
C GLY A 229 -11.21 18.40 -19.00
N VAL A 230 -10.61 17.57 -18.16
CA VAL A 230 -9.35 17.85 -17.46
C VAL A 230 -8.18 17.21 -18.19
N GLU A 231 -7.13 17.98 -18.47
CA GLU A 231 -5.86 17.44 -18.94
C GLU A 231 -5.02 16.96 -17.75
N TRP A 232 -5.06 15.65 -17.55
CA TRP A 232 -4.28 15.03 -16.50
C TRP A 232 -2.80 14.88 -16.88
N ASP A 233 -1.89 15.22 -15.97
CA ASP A 233 -0.46 15.08 -16.22
C ASP A 233 0.01 13.64 -16.06
N PHE A 234 -0.65 12.87 -15.19
CA PHE A 234 -0.35 11.47 -14.92
C PHE A 234 -1.55 10.79 -14.25
N VAL A 235 -1.56 9.46 -14.26
CA VAL A 235 -2.54 8.66 -13.51
C VAL A 235 -1.85 7.56 -12.74
N MET A 236 -2.22 7.38 -11.48
CA MET A 236 -1.74 6.27 -10.66
C MET A 236 -2.75 5.12 -10.70
N ILE A 237 -2.29 3.96 -11.16
CA ILE A 237 -3.11 2.75 -11.31
C ILE A 237 -2.51 1.57 -10.56
N GLN A 238 -3.37 0.66 -10.07
CA GLN A 238 -2.94 -0.65 -9.62
C GLN A 238 -2.51 -1.48 -10.83
N LEU A 239 -1.25 -1.95 -10.84
CA LEU A 239 -0.72 -2.76 -11.93
C LEU A 239 0.34 -3.73 -11.43
N ASN A 240 0.12 -5.00 -11.70
CA ASN A 240 1.05 -6.09 -11.47
C ASN A 240 0.72 -7.24 -12.42
N TYR A 241 1.55 -8.29 -12.47
CA TYR A 241 1.35 -9.39 -13.40
C TYR A 241 0.10 -10.24 -13.11
N PHE A 242 -0.39 -10.25 -11.86
CA PHE A 242 -1.59 -10.99 -11.47
C PHE A 242 -2.86 -10.30 -11.96
N ASP A 243 -2.95 -8.96 -11.78
CA ASP A 243 -4.10 -8.15 -12.18
C ASP A 243 -4.05 -7.74 -13.67
N TRP A 244 -3.01 -8.13 -14.41
CA TRP A 244 -2.81 -7.69 -15.78
C TRP A 244 -3.97 -8.04 -16.71
N GLU A 245 -4.40 -9.31 -16.71
CA GLU A 245 -5.53 -9.80 -17.51
C GLU A 245 -6.68 -10.34 -16.65
N THR A 246 -6.54 -10.33 -15.33
CA THR A 246 -7.59 -10.79 -14.42
C THR A 246 -8.33 -9.63 -13.79
N THR A 247 -9.59 -9.85 -13.44
CA THR A 247 -10.46 -8.88 -12.76
C THR A 247 -10.93 -9.41 -11.41
N GLN A 248 -10.06 -10.12 -10.69
CA GLN A 248 -10.45 -10.77 -9.44
C GLN A 248 -10.73 -9.75 -8.31
N GLY A 249 -11.97 -9.34 -8.23
CA GLY A 249 -12.56 -8.80 -7.00
C GLY A 249 -12.49 -7.30 -6.78
N VAL A 250 -11.61 -6.56 -7.44
CA VAL A 250 -11.36 -5.14 -7.10
C VAL A 250 -12.09 -4.19 -8.03
N THR A 251 -12.01 -4.46 -9.30
CA THR A 251 -12.59 -3.63 -10.35
C THR A 251 -13.17 -4.54 -11.44
N ASN A 252 -14.08 -4.02 -12.24
CA ASN A 252 -14.54 -4.72 -13.44
C ASN A 252 -13.60 -4.50 -14.64
N VAL A 253 -12.42 -3.92 -14.41
CA VAL A 253 -11.43 -3.61 -15.43
C VAL A 253 -10.05 -4.13 -15.02
N ASN A 254 -9.34 -4.78 -15.94
CA ASN A 254 -8.00 -5.25 -15.71
C ASN A 254 -6.93 -4.16 -15.93
N ALA A 255 -5.74 -4.36 -15.36
CA ALA A 255 -4.66 -3.38 -15.45
C ALA A 255 -4.17 -3.13 -16.88
N LYS A 256 -4.28 -4.14 -17.76
CA LYS A 256 -3.91 -4.02 -19.18
C LYS A 256 -4.74 -2.96 -19.88
N TYR A 257 -6.06 -2.99 -19.71
CA TYR A 257 -6.94 -1.97 -20.30
C TYR A 257 -6.55 -0.56 -19.83
N LEU A 258 -6.39 -0.37 -18.52
CA LEU A 258 -6.01 0.93 -17.96
C LEU A 258 -4.69 1.43 -18.55
N TYR A 259 -3.69 0.55 -18.60
CA TYR A 259 -2.38 0.87 -19.16
C TYR A 259 -2.46 1.24 -20.63
N GLU A 260 -3.14 0.45 -21.46
CA GLU A 260 -3.28 0.68 -22.91
C GLU A 260 -3.97 2.00 -23.23
N VAL A 261 -4.99 2.39 -22.45
CA VAL A 261 -5.65 3.70 -22.57
C VAL A 261 -4.68 4.83 -22.25
N LEU A 262 -3.94 4.72 -21.14
CA LEU A 262 -2.94 5.72 -20.74
C LEU A 262 -1.82 5.86 -21.78
N GLU A 263 -1.31 4.74 -22.28
CA GLU A 263 -0.26 4.71 -23.32
C GLU A 263 -0.75 5.39 -24.60
N LYS A 264 -1.94 5.04 -25.08
CA LYS A 264 -2.56 5.65 -26.27
C LYS A 264 -2.76 7.18 -26.10
N LYS A 265 -3.12 7.63 -24.90
CA LYS A 265 -3.31 9.04 -24.58
C LYS A 265 -1.98 9.76 -24.24
N LYS A 266 -0.86 9.04 -24.17
CA LYS A 266 0.44 9.56 -23.77
C LYS A 266 0.41 10.21 -22.36
N VAL A 267 -0.42 9.66 -21.49
CA VAL A 267 -0.49 10.05 -20.08
C VAL A 267 0.35 9.02 -19.30
N PRO A 268 1.41 9.41 -18.61
CA PRO A 268 2.27 8.47 -17.90
C PRO A 268 1.53 7.77 -16.76
N ALA A 269 1.77 6.47 -16.63
CA ALA A 269 1.26 5.66 -15.53
C ALA A 269 2.23 5.65 -14.36
N LEU A 270 1.76 5.96 -13.16
CA LEU A 270 2.43 5.68 -11.90
C LEU A 270 1.83 4.39 -11.35
N ILE A 271 2.68 3.48 -10.87
CA ILE A 271 2.21 2.16 -10.48
C ILE A 271 2.13 2.03 -8.97
N MET A 272 0.92 1.78 -8.47
CA MET A 272 0.68 1.31 -7.10
C MET A 272 0.38 -0.19 -7.08
N GLU A 273 0.53 -0.82 -5.91
CA GLU A 273 0.31 -2.26 -5.69
C GLU A 273 1.11 -3.19 -6.64
N PRO A 274 2.37 -2.87 -6.99
CA PRO A 274 3.16 -3.73 -7.87
C PRO A 274 3.37 -5.13 -7.27
N LEU A 275 3.35 -5.22 -5.94
CA LEU A 275 3.48 -6.47 -5.18
C LEU A 275 2.15 -6.98 -4.61
N LEU A 276 1.00 -6.41 -4.99
CA LEU A 276 -0.33 -6.79 -4.49
C LEU A 276 -0.36 -6.92 -2.95
N GLY A 277 0.04 -5.83 -2.27
CA GLY A 277 0.14 -5.79 -0.81
C GLY A 277 1.25 -6.66 -0.20
N GLY A 278 2.20 -7.12 -1.01
CA GLY A 278 3.29 -8.03 -0.63
C GLY A 278 3.05 -9.49 -1.01
N ARG A 279 1.86 -9.86 -1.51
CA ARG A 279 1.54 -11.23 -1.92
C ARG A 279 2.43 -11.73 -3.06
N LEU A 280 2.81 -10.85 -3.98
CA LEU A 280 3.69 -11.21 -5.10
C LEU A 280 5.17 -11.27 -4.71
N ALA A 281 5.54 -10.72 -3.55
CA ALA A 281 6.87 -10.92 -2.98
C ALA A 281 7.03 -12.31 -2.35
N ASN A 282 5.92 -12.92 -1.93
CA ASN A 282 5.91 -14.27 -1.37
C ASN A 282 4.68 -15.04 -1.89
N PRO A 283 4.62 -15.36 -3.20
CA PRO A 283 3.52 -16.12 -3.77
C PRO A 283 3.54 -17.57 -3.26
N ASN A 284 2.51 -18.38 -3.59
CA ASN A 284 2.45 -19.76 -3.16
C ASN A 284 3.69 -20.57 -3.62
N TYR A 285 3.97 -21.67 -2.91
CA TYR A 285 5.18 -22.47 -3.11
C TYR A 285 5.37 -22.97 -4.54
N LYS A 286 4.30 -23.35 -5.26
CA LYS A 286 4.37 -23.80 -6.66
C LYS A 286 4.79 -22.66 -7.59
N ALA A 287 4.27 -21.45 -7.36
CA ALA A 287 4.66 -20.26 -8.10
C ALA A 287 6.14 -19.93 -7.88
N GLN A 288 6.62 -20.02 -6.62
CA GLN A 288 8.04 -19.84 -6.31
C GLN A 288 8.94 -20.86 -7.01
N GLU A 289 8.53 -22.13 -7.09
CA GLU A 289 9.27 -23.18 -7.80
C GLU A 289 9.41 -22.87 -9.29
N ILE A 290 8.36 -22.34 -9.93
CA ILE A 290 8.41 -21.93 -11.34
C ILE A 290 9.44 -20.81 -11.53
N MET A 291 9.39 -19.77 -10.70
CA MET A 291 10.30 -18.63 -10.77
C MET A 291 11.76 -19.05 -10.53
N LYS A 292 12.02 -19.82 -9.47
CA LYS A 292 13.36 -20.30 -9.10
C LYS A 292 13.99 -21.23 -10.14
N ARG A 293 13.19 -21.97 -10.87
CA ARG A 293 13.68 -22.84 -11.95
C ARG A 293 14.30 -22.06 -13.10
N ILE A 294 13.83 -20.82 -13.32
CA ILE A 294 14.29 -19.95 -14.42
C ILE A 294 15.40 -19.01 -13.92
N ASN A 295 15.15 -18.32 -12.81
CA ASN A 295 16.09 -17.37 -12.22
C ASN A 295 16.21 -17.61 -10.69
N PRO A 296 17.07 -18.54 -10.25
CA PRO A 296 17.19 -18.92 -8.85
C PRO A 296 17.67 -17.80 -7.94
N GLU A 297 18.42 -16.83 -8.49
CA GLU A 297 19.01 -15.71 -7.73
C GLU A 297 18.10 -14.47 -7.62
N GLU A 298 16.97 -14.47 -8.34
CA GLU A 298 16.03 -13.36 -8.32
C GLU A 298 14.95 -13.57 -7.26
N SER A 299 14.65 -12.50 -6.51
CA SER A 299 13.51 -12.51 -5.57
C SER A 299 12.19 -12.55 -6.33
N CYS A 300 11.13 -13.08 -5.71
CA CYS A 300 9.79 -13.01 -6.30
C CYS A 300 9.32 -11.56 -6.50
N ALA A 301 9.75 -10.65 -5.62
CA ALA A 301 9.48 -9.22 -5.76
C ALA A 301 10.11 -8.65 -7.04
N SER A 302 11.34 -9.03 -7.36
CA SER A 302 12.03 -8.64 -8.59
C SER A 302 11.23 -8.97 -9.86
N TRP A 303 10.61 -10.14 -9.92
CA TRP A 303 9.76 -10.52 -11.06
C TRP A 303 8.58 -9.58 -11.25
N ALA A 304 7.91 -9.18 -10.17
CA ALA A 304 6.77 -8.26 -10.24
C ALA A 304 7.19 -6.83 -10.61
N PHE A 305 8.29 -6.36 -10.07
CA PHE A 305 8.86 -5.05 -10.44
C PHE A 305 9.34 -5.03 -11.89
N ARG A 306 10.02 -6.07 -12.34
CA ARG A 306 10.48 -6.19 -13.73
C ARG A 306 9.30 -6.28 -14.69
N PHE A 307 8.18 -6.92 -14.30
CA PHE A 307 6.96 -6.91 -15.10
C PHE A 307 6.46 -5.49 -15.34
N ALA A 308 6.18 -4.74 -14.26
CA ALA A 308 5.70 -3.36 -14.37
C ALA A 308 6.73 -2.44 -15.06
N GLY A 309 8.02 -2.62 -14.73
CA GLY A 309 9.11 -1.84 -15.31
C GLY A 309 9.42 -2.16 -16.77
N SER A 310 8.91 -3.28 -17.30
CA SER A 310 9.04 -3.59 -18.74
C SER A 310 8.08 -2.80 -19.62
N LEU A 311 7.09 -2.13 -19.04
CA LEU A 311 6.07 -1.36 -19.76
C LEU A 311 6.55 0.09 -20.02
N PRO A 312 6.66 0.53 -21.29
CA PRO A 312 7.32 1.81 -21.63
C PRO A 312 6.66 3.06 -21.04
N ASN A 313 5.32 3.09 -20.95
CA ASN A 313 4.56 4.25 -20.47
C ASN A 313 4.46 4.33 -18.92
N VAL A 314 5.10 3.41 -18.19
CA VAL A 314 5.23 3.48 -16.74
C VAL A 314 6.31 4.49 -16.38
N LEU A 315 5.98 5.55 -15.65
CA LEU A 315 6.94 6.58 -15.22
C LEU A 315 7.72 6.13 -13.99
N THR A 316 7.01 5.63 -12.97
CA THR A 316 7.62 5.16 -11.73
C THR A 316 6.75 4.11 -11.04
N ILE A 317 7.36 3.27 -10.19
CA ILE A 317 6.73 2.14 -9.52
C ILE A 317 6.93 2.31 -8.01
N LEU A 318 5.82 2.45 -7.28
CA LEU A 318 5.82 2.65 -5.83
C LEU A 318 6.13 1.36 -5.09
N SER A 319 7.07 1.41 -4.17
CA SER A 319 7.37 0.32 -3.25
C SER A 319 7.36 0.81 -1.80
N GLY A 320 6.63 0.11 -0.93
CA GLY A 320 6.64 0.33 0.52
C GLY A 320 7.82 -0.41 1.15
N MET A 321 8.95 0.27 1.30
CA MET A 321 10.21 -0.28 1.78
C MET A 321 10.38 0.01 3.27
N MET A 322 9.90 -0.91 4.14
CA MET A 322 9.93 -0.76 5.59
C MET A 322 11.27 -1.17 6.23
N TYR A 323 12.11 -1.89 5.48
CA TYR A 323 13.40 -2.41 5.93
C TYR A 323 14.44 -2.16 4.86
N LYS A 324 15.69 -2.07 5.25
CA LYS A 324 16.80 -1.85 4.31
C LYS A 324 16.96 -3.00 3.32
N GLU A 325 16.67 -4.22 3.74
CA GLU A 325 16.67 -5.40 2.87
C GLU A 325 15.70 -5.23 1.69
N HIS A 326 14.53 -4.61 1.94
CA HIS A 326 13.59 -4.28 0.86
C HIS A 326 14.20 -3.29 -0.12
N ILE A 327 14.86 -2.23 0.38
CA ILE A 327 15.52 -1.24 -0.49
C ILE A 327 16.66 -1.90 -1.27
N GLN A 328 17.48 -2.73 -0.64
CA GLN A 328 18.61 -3.39 -1.27
C GLN A 328 18.18 -4.35 -2.38
N ASP A 329 17.15 -5.16 -2.14
CA ASP A 329 16.58 -6.06 -3.16
C ASP A 329 15.98 -5.27 -4.33
N ASN A 330 15.26 -4.19 -4.03
CA ASN A 330 14.70 -3.32 -5.06
C ASN A 330 15.80 -2.59 -5.85
N LEU A 331 16.82 -2.05 -5.20
CA LEU A 331 17.96 -1.42 -5.88
C LEU A 331 18.68 -2.41 -6.80
N LYS A 332 18.89 -3.66 -6.38
CA LYS A 332 19.42 -4.73 -7.23
C LYS A 332 18.56 -4.91 -8.49
N THR A 333 17.24 -4.80 -8.36
CA THR A 333 16.29 -4.97 -9.46
C THR A 333 16.28 -3.78 -10.42
N PHE A 334 16.35 -2.55 -9.89
CA PHE A 334 16.17 -1.31 -10.66
C PHE A 334 17.47 -0.64 -11.13
N SER A 335 18.65 -1.17 -10.75
CA SER A 335 19.95 -0.49 -11.00
C SER A 335 20.94 -1.36 -11.78
N PRO A 336 20.81 -1.50 -13.10
CA PRO A 336 19.71 -1.08 -13.96
C PRO A 336 18.60 -2.16 -14.05
N LEU A 337 17.37 -1.72 -14.29
CA LEU A 337 16.26 -2.64 -14.54
C LEU A 337 16.50 -3.43 -15.84
N LYS A 338 16.39 -4.75 -15.75
CA LYS A 338 16.42 -5.64 -16.92
C LYS A 338 14.98 -6.04 -17.25
N PRO A 339 14.43 -5.61 -18.40
CA PRO A 339 13.09 -6.00 -18.81
C PRO A 339 12.94 -7.53 -18.88
N LEU A 340 11.71 -8.01 -18.66
CA LEU A 340 11.41 -9.44 -18.80
C LEU A 340 11.56 -9.89 -20.25
N ASN A 341 12.25 -11.00 -20.44
CA ASN A 341 12.30 -11.70 -21.72
C ASN A 341 11.05 -12.57 -21.93
N ASP A 342 10.89 -13.15 -23.13
CA ASP A 342 9.68 -13.90 -23.48
C ASP A 342 9.52 -15.20 -22.68
N SER A 343 10.61 -15.85 -22.29
CA SER A 343 10.54 -17.04 -21.43
C SER A 343 10.06 -16.69 -20.02
N GLU A 344 10.52 -15.57 -19.47
CA GLU A 344 10.07 -15.05 -18.17
C GLU A 344 8.60 -14.62 -18.20
N LYS A 345 8.16 -13.93 -19.28
CA LYS A 345 6.74 -13.58 -19.46
C LYS A 345 5.85 -14.81 -19.52
N LYS A 346 6.27 -15.86 -20.25
CA LYS A 346 5.56 -17.13 -20.31
C LYS A 346 5.49 -17.82 -18.94
N ALA A 347 6.57 -17.76 -18.16
CA ALA A 347 6.59 -18.29 -16.82
C ALA A 347 5.62 -17.55 -15.89
N LEU A 348 5.52 -16.22 -15.99
CA LEU A 348 4.56 -15.45 -15.21
C LEU A 348 3.11 -15.84 -15.50
N SER A 349 2.77 -16.19 -16.75
CA SER A 349 1.44 -16.72 -17.08
C SER A 349 1.16 -18.05 -16.34
N GLN A 350 2.16 -18.93 -16.20
CA GLN A 350 2.04 -20.16 -15.42
C GLN A 350 1.92 -19.86 -13.90
N VAL A 351 2.70 -18.90 -13.42
CA VAL A 351 2.64 -18.42 -12.02
C VAL A 351 1.23 -17.93 -11.70
N VAL A 352 0.65 -17.08 -12.54
CA VAL A 352 -0.73 -16.58 -12.38
C VAL A 352 -1.73 -17.73 -12.33
N SER A 353 -1.66 -18.67 -13.30
CA SER A 353 -2.54 -19.84 -13.31
C SER A 353 -2.45 -20.64 -12.02
N THR A 354 -1.23 -20.87 -11.52
CA THR A 354 -0.97 -21.55 -10.26
C THR A 354 -1.54 -20.79 -9.06
N MET A 355 -1.40 -19.46 -9.04
CA MET A 355 -1.96 -18.63 -7.97
C MET A 355 -3.49 -18.63 -7.96
N LEU A 356 -4.13 -18.72 -9.13
CA LEU A 356 -5.59 -18.80 -9.27
C LEU A 356 -6.18 -20.12 -8.76
N GLU A 357 -5.39 -21.20 -8.71
CA GLU A 357 -5.80 -22.46 -8.09
C GLU A 357 -6.00 -22.32 -6.56
N PHE A 358 -5.25 -21.42 -5.93
CA PHE A 358 -5.33 -21.15 -4.50
C PHE A 358 -6.41 -20.08 -4.24
N LYS A 359 -7.48 -20.47 -3.55
CA LYS A 359 -8.61 -19.58 -3.20
C LYS A 359 -8.25 -18.62 -2.06
N SER A 360 -7.12 -17.94 -2.15
CA SER A 360 -6.71 -16.97 -1.14
C SER A 360 -7.57 -15.69 -1.19
N ILE A 361 -7.75 -15.07 -0.03
CA ILE A 361 -8.46 -13.79 0.11
C ILE A 361 -7.55 -12.68 -0.42
N ILE A 362 -8.08 -11.83 -1.29
CA ILE A 362 -7.31 -10.77 -1.98
C ILE A 362 -6.96 -9.56 -1.09
N CYS A 363 -6.76 -9.78 0.21
CA CYS A 363 -6.41 -8.73 1.16
C CYS A 363 -4.97 -8.26 0.96
N THR A 364 -4.77 -6.94 0.81
CA THR A 364 -3.46 -6.30 0.67
C THR A 364 -2.91 -5.75 1.99
N GLY A 365 -3.63 -5.94 3.11
CA GLY A 365 -3.21 -5.46 4.44
C GLY A 365 -3.12 -3.93 4.53
N CYS A 366 -3.92 -3.18 3.78
CA CYS A 366 -3.91 -1.72 3.77
C CYS A 366 -4.47 -1.08 5.05
N ASN A 367 -5.18 -1.85 5.89
CA ASN A 367 -5.78 -1.44 7.16
C ASN A 367 -6.93 -0.41 7.07
N TYR A 368 -7.45 -0.07 5.88
CA TYR A 368 -8.56 0.89 5.76
C TYR A 368 -9.87 0.39 6.39
N CYS A 369 -10.03 -0.91 6.56
CA CYS A 369 -11.15 -1.52 7.29
C CYS A 369 -11.00 -1.45 8.83
N MET A 370 -9.90 -0.89 9.33
CA MET A 370 -9.61 -0.75 10.75
C MET A 370 -9.78 0.69 11.25
N PRO A 371 -10.16 0.90 12.54
CA PRO A 371 -10.47 -0.13 13.53
C PRO A 371 -11.86 -0.75 13.32
N CYS A 372 -11.97 -2.07 13.54
CA CYS A 372 -13.29 -2.70 13.63
C CYS A 372 -13.98 -2.28 14.94
N PRO A 373 -15.27 -1.84 14.91
CA PRO A 373 -15.97 -1.43 16.14
C PRO A 373 -16.14 -2.55 17.18
N TYR A 374 -15.97 -3.79 16.75
CA TYR A 374 -16.03 -5.00 17.61
C TYR A 374 -14.63 -5.56 17.93
N GLY A 375 -13.58 -4.80 17.66
CA GLY A 375 -12.21 -5.14 18.03
C GLY A 375 -11.54 -6.22 17.16
N ILE A 376 -12.17 -6.67 16.09
CA ILE A 376 -11.64 -7.75 15.23
C ILE A 376 -10.42 -7.27 14.45
N ASP A 377 -9.36 -8.08 14.40
CA ASP A 377 -8.19 -7.81 13.57
C ASP A 377 -8.35 -8.44 12.18
N ILE A 378 -9.12 -7.74 11.35
CA ILE A 378 -9.49 -8.21 10.02
C ILE A 378 -8.26 -8.56 9.16
N PRO A 379 -7.24 -7.69 9.03
CA PRO A 379 -6.08 -7.98 8.20
C PRO A 379 -5.23 -9.15 8.72
N ALA A 380 -5.04 -9.25 10.03
CA ALA A 380 -4.24 -10.33 10.62
C ALA A 380 -4.90 -11.72 10.41
N ILE A 381 -6.24 -11.79 10.52
CA ILE A 381 -6.99 -13.03 10.26
C ILE A 381 -6.81 -13.45 8.80
N PHE A 382 -7.00 -12.53 7.85
CA PHE A 382 -6.85 -12.83 6.42
C PHE A 382 -5.41 -13.20 6.07
N HIS A 383 -4.44 -12.51 6.67
CA HIS A 383 -3.02 -12.83 6.47
C HIS A 383 -2.69 -14.26 6.93
N HIS A 384 -3.14 -14.64 8.14
CA HIS A 384 -2.91 -16.00 8.66
C HIS A 384 -3.57 -17.07 7.77
N TYR A 385 -4.83 -16.86 7.37
CA TYR A 385 -5.56 -17.76 6.49
C TYR A 385 -4.82 -17.96 5.16
N ASN A 386 -4.47 -16.87 4.50
CA ASN A 386 -3.75 -16.90 3.23
C ASN A 386 -2.39 -17.57 3.37
N LYS A 387 -1.64 -17.22 4.41
CA LYS A 387 -0.31 -17.80 4.68
C LYS A 387 -0.37 -19.33 4.76
N CYS A 388 -1.27 -19.87 5.55
CA CYS A 388 -1.42 -21.32 5.66
C CYS A 388 -1.79 -21.97 4.31
N LEU A 389 -2.65 -21.31 3.53
CA LEU A 389 -3.06 -21.80 2.21
C LEU A 389 -1.88 -21.77 1.22
N GLU A 390 -1.16 -20.66 1.15
CA GLU A 390 -0.10 -20.41 0.20
C GLU A 390 1.19 -21.20 0.49
N GLU A 391 1.43 -21.55 1.77
CA GLU A 391 2.54 -22.40 2.19
C GLU A 391 2.26 -23.92 2.06
N GLY A 392 1.05 -24.32 1.63
CA GLY A 392 0.65 -25.72 1.54
C GLY A 392 0.38 -26.37 2.91
N ASN A 393 0.17 -25.55 3.94
CA ASN A 393 -0.13 -25.99 5.32
C ASN A 393 -1.63 -25.82 5.65
N PHE A 394 -2.50 -25.84 4.64
CA PHE A 394 -3.94 -25.66 4.83
C PHE A 394 -4.63 -27.03 5.05
N PRO A 395 -5.35 -27.21 6.15
CA PRO A 395 -5.96 -28.50 6.51
C PRO A 395 -7.36 -28.67 5.87
N ASP A 396 -7.43 -28.78 4.56
CA ASP A 396 -8.68 -28.94 3.79
C ASP A 396 -9.10 -30.39 3.57
N ASN A 397 -8.14 -31.32 3.55
CA ASN A 397 -8.38 -32.74 3.29
C ASN A 397 -8.02 -33.62 4.51
N PRO A 398 -9.01 -34.09 5.28
CA PRO A 398 -8.79 -34.96 6.44
C PRO A 398 -8.07 -36.29 6.16
N GLN A 399 -8.07 -36.75 4.90
CA GLN A 399 -7.40 -37.97 4.48
C GLN A 399 -5.94 -37.75 4.08
N SER A 400 -5.49 -36.50 4.02
CA SER A 400 -4.09 -36.22 3.68
C SER A 400 -3.14 -36.61 4.83
N GLU A 401 -2.00 -37.16 4.49
CA GLU A 401 -0.95 -37.56 5.44
C GLU A 401 -0.56 -36.40 6.37
N ASN A 402 -0.56 -35.16 5.84
CA ASN A 402 -0.17 -33.95 6.55
C ASN A 402 -1.31 -33.31 7.36
N TYR A 403 -2.54 -33.80 7.29
CA TYR A 403 -3.72 -33.13 7.86
C TYR A 403 -3.56 -32.76 9.34
N LYS A 404 -3.16 -33.70 10.18
CA LYS A 404 -3.02 -33.46 11.62
C LYS A 404 -1.99 -32.36 11.92
N LYS A 405 -0.87 -32.34 11.19
CA LYS A 405 0.18 -31.33 11.33
C LYS A 405 -0.29 -29.95 10.84
N ALA A 406 -0.92 -29.90 9.68
CA ALA A 406 -1.48 -28.68 9.11
C ALA A 406 -2.59 -28.09 10.00
N ARG A 407 -3.51 -28.93 10.51
CA ARG A 407 -4.55 -28.52 11.45
C ARG A 407 -3.97 -27.91 12.72
N HIS A 408 -3.00 -28.58 13.32
CA HIS A 408 -2.34 -28.05 14.53
C HIS A 408 -1.63 -26.72 14.25
N ALA A 409 -0.87 -26.65 13.15
CA ALA A 409 -0.17 -25.42 12.74
C ALA A 409 -1.14 -24.26 12.48
N PHE A 410 -2.27 -24.53 11.81
CA PHE A 410 -3.30 -23.53 11.54
C PHE A 410 -3.89 -22.96 12.83
N LEU A 411 -4.36 -23.83 13.74
CA LEU A 411 -5.05 -23.41 14.98
C LEU A 411 -4.08 -22.69 15.93
N VAL A 412 -2.89 -23.23 16.13
CA VAL A 412 -1.86 -22.59 16.99
C VAL A 412 -1.35 -21.29 16.38
N GLY A 413 -1.16 -21.27 15.05
CA GLY A 413 -0.75 -20.07 14.33
C GLY A 413 -1.78 -18.96 14.42
N LEU A 414 -3.08 -19.30 14.32
CA LEU A 414 -4.16 -18.33 14.50
C LEU A 414 -4.14 -17.71 15.90
N ASP A 415 -4.05 -18.54 16.94
CA ASP A 415 -4.02 -18.06 18.33
C ASP A 415 -2.79 -17.21 18.66
N ARG A 416 -1.66 -17.45 17.99
CA ARG A 416 -0.43 -16.65 18.13
C ARG A 416 -0.48 -15.34 17.36
N SER A 417 -1.08 -15.36 16.16
CA SER A 417 -1.13 -14.18 15.28
C SER A 417 -2.27 -13.23 15.63
N VAL A 418 -3.38 -13.75 16.16
CA VAL A 418 -4.59 -12.99 16.44
C VAL A 418 -5.11 -13.33 17.84
N PRO A 419 -5.04 -12.39 18.80
CA PRO A 419 -5.61 -12.60 20.14
C PRO A 419 -7.07 -13.08 20.08
N LYS A 420 -7.48 -13.99 20.98
CA LYS A 420 -8.81 -14.64 20.93
C LYS A 420 -9.98 -13.67 20.84
N LEU A 421 -9.91 -12.54 21.57
CA LEU A 421 -10.94 -11.49 21.54
C LEU A 421 -10.97 -10.68 20.23
N ARG A 422 -10.04 -10.92 19.32
CA ARG A 422 -9.93 -10.23 18.04
C ARG A 422 -10.11 -11.14 16.83
N GLN A 423 -10.51 -12.39 17.06
CA GLN A 423 -10.72 -13.40 16.02
C GLN A 423 -12.09 -13.28 15.33
N ALA A 424 -12.28 -14.05 14.25
CA ALA A 424 -13.40 -13.97 13.33
C ALA A 424 -14.77 -14.26 13.99
N ASN A 425 -14.81 -15.10 15.02
CA ASN A 425 -16.02 -15.45 15.77
C ASN A 425 -16.74 -14.27 16.44
N HIS A 426 -16.07 -13.13 16.59
CA HIS A 426 -16.67 -11.90 17.10
C HIS A 426 -17.34 -11.04 16.02
N CYS A 427 -17.31 -11.47 14.76
CA CYS A 427 -17.92 -10.72 13.65
C CYS A 427 -19.44 -10.87 13.65
N ILE A 428 -20.15 -9.78 13.89
CA ILE A 428 -21.63 -9.75 13.87
C ILE A 428 -22.21 -9.43 12.47
N GLY A 429 -21.38 -9.32 11.44
CA GLY A 429 -21.84 -9.02 10.08
C GLY A 429 -22.33 -7.60 9.82
N CYS A 430 -21.95 -6.61 10.64
CA CYS A 430 -22.46 -5.23 10.55
C CYS A 430 -22.12 -4.47 9.25
N GLY A 431 -21.18 -4.96 8.46
CA GLY A 431 -20.81 -4.41 7.15
C GLY A 431 -20.03 -3.09 7.14
N LYS A 432 -19.75 -2.47 8.29
CA LYS A 432 -19.06 -1.15 8.36
C LYS A 432 -17.68 -1.12 7.73
N CYS A 433 -16.99 -2.26 7.67
CA CYS A 433 -15.68 -2.39 7.04
C CYS A 433 -15.72 -2.45 5.50
N VAL A 434 -16.86 -2.79 4.91
CA VAL A 434 -16.99 -3.06 3.46
C VAL A 434 -16.75 -1.82 2.60
N PRO A 435 -17.34 -0.64 2.89
CA PRO A 435 -17.14 0.56 2.08
C PRO A 435 -15.69 1.05 2.08
N HIS A 436 -14.91 0.70 3.11
CA HIS A 436 -13.52 1.13 3.24
C HIS A 436 -12.51 0.18 2.57
N CYS A 437 -12.97 -0.96 2.07
CA CYS A 437 -12.07 -1.95 1.45
C CYS A 437 -11.80 -1.60 -0.03
N PRO A 438 -10.58 -1.15 -0.40
CA PRO A 438 -10.27 -0.84 -1.80
C PRO A 438 -10.30 -2.11 -2.68
N GLN A 439 -10.13 -3.30 -2.07
CA GLN A 439 -10.21 -4.59 -2.74
C GLN A 439 -11.66 -5.13 -2.82
N LYS A 440 -12.67 -4.37 -2.41
CA LYS A 440 -14.10 -4.74 -2.41
C LYS A 440 -14.39 -6.12 -1.82
N ILE A 441 -13.58 -6.56 -0.85
CA ILE A 441 -13.75 -7.84 -0.16
C ILE A 441 -15.06 -7.81 0.63
N ARG A 442 -15.88 -8.84 0.48
CA ARG A 442 -17.08 -9.04 1.31
C ARG A 442 -16.67 -9.54 2.70
N ILE A 443 -15.97 -8.65 3.45
CA ILE A 443 -15.29 -8.96 4.71
C ILE A 443 -16.17 -9.79 5.68
N PRO A 444 -17.44 -9.44 5.98
CA PRO A 444 -18.26 -10.23 6.89
C PRO A 444 -18.46 -11.67 6.42
N LYS A 445 -18.63 -11.88 5.11
CA LYS A 445 -18.80 -13.22 4.54
C LYS A 445 -17.52 -14.06 4.66
N GLU A 446 -16.35 -13.43 4.44
CA GLU A 446 -15.07 -14.13 4.60
C GLU A 446 -14.77 -14.42 6.08
N MET A 447 -15.13 -13.51 7.01
CA MET A 447 -15.04 -13.77 8.44
C MET A 447 -15.90 -14.96 8.87
N GLN A 448 -17.14 -15.04 8.41
CA GLN A 448 -18.03 -16.16 8.70
C GLN A 448 -17.44 -17.49 8.20
N LYS A 449 -16.94 -17.53 6.96
CA LYS A 449 -16.31 -18.73 6.40
C LYS A 449 -15.09 -19.19 7.21
N ILE A 450 -14.26 -18.23 7.64
CA ILE A 450 -13.07 -18.56 8.44
C ILE A 450 -13.49 -19.07 9.81
N ASP A 451 -14.49 -18.48 10.45
CA ASP A 451 -15.00 -18.93 11.73
C ASP A 451 -15.56 -20.35 11.64
N GLU A 452 -16.45 -20.62 10.67
CA GLU A 452 -16.99 -21.95 10.40
C GLU A 452 -15.88 -22.98 10.16
N PHE A 453 -14.84 -22.60 9.42
CA PHE A 453 -13.67 -23.44 9.18
C PHE A 453 -12.89 -23.73 10.46
N VAL A 454 -12.63 -22.72 11.28
CA VAL A 454 -11.94 -22.86 12.57
C VAL A 454 -12.73 -23.79 13.52
N GLU A 455 -14.04 -23.59 13.63
CA GLU A 455 -14.88 -24.43 14.49
C GLU A 455 -14.93 -25.90 14.00
N LYS A 456 -14.99 -26.11 12.69
CA LYS A 456 -14.86 -27.45 12.11
C LYS A 456 -13.51 -28.09 12.47
N LEU A 457 -12.42 -27.34 12.38
CA LEU A 457 -11.09 -27.86 12.77
C LEU A 457 -10.98 -28.18 14.26
N LYS A 458 -11.63 -27.44 15.14
CA LYS A 458 -11.65 -27.70 16.59
C LYS A 458 -12.39 -28.98 16.93
N THR A 459 -13.49 -29.29 16.21
CA THR A 459 -14.35 -30.45 16.45
C THR A 459 -13.83 -31.75 15.83
N GLN A 460 -12.98 -31.67 14.81
CA GLN A 460 -12.37 -32.84 14.18
C GLN A 460 -11.11 -33.25 14.98
N ALA A 461 -11.25 -34.24 15.87
CA ALA A 461 -10.18 -34.80 16.69
C ALA A 461 -9.18 -35.64 15.88
#